data_09205e98013a00f0feeff440a89bea6e
#
_entry.id   09205e98013a00f0feeff440a89bea6e
#
_cell.length_a   1.000
_cell.length_b   1.000
_cell.length_c   1.000
_cell.angle_alpha   90.00
_cell.angle_beta   90.00
_cell.angle_gamma   90.00
#
_symmetry.space_group_name_H-M   'P 1'
#
loop_
_entity.id
_entity.type
_entity.pdbx_description
1 polymer ?
#
loop_
_entity_poly.entity_id
_entity_poly.type
_entity_poly.pdbx_seq_one_letter_code
_entity_poly.pdbx_strand_id
1 'polypeptide(L)'
;DIISEIQSYEDEDPSNKTIKEHKSKLIRKVVDEFLELRKGVVGEKMLGEYRVVTNEFIEIIGNITVDSLSKEHIRTYINTQLKLPINRRNDPKYRNLSIKKLMKLKSVKPQSRQNVNKYLTRLTTFMRFGTSQGYFRENYILGMKVPISKTEGRKRREPFTQEDLEKILSPKTYFDWTIDFGKTTKSYKPNVVKYQNPFYWSFLIGIFSGMRTNEISQLRTENIISEDNVWMINIEETKGTSVKTSSSIRKVPIHPILLSLRFIDYVEIIKSK
;
A
#
# COMPACT_ATOMS: atom_id res chain seq x y z
N ASP A 1 18.56 5.84 8.82
CA ASP A 1 17.35 5.74 9.65
C ASP A 1 16.36 6.81 9.22
N ILE A 2 15.27 6.41 8.56
CA ILE A 2 14.27 7.32 7.94
C ILE A 2 13.65 8.26 8.99
N ILE A 3 13.65 7.88 10.27
CA ILE A 3 13.12 8.68 11.37
C ILE A 3 14.10 9.80 11.75
N SER A 4 15.41 9.54 11.72
CA SER A 4 16.42 10.58 11.98
C SER A 4 16.53 11.59 10.84
N GLU A 5 16.30 11.16 9.59
CA GLU A 5 16.22 12.09 8.45
C GLU A 5 14.97 12.96 8.49
N ILE A 6 13.85 12.43 8.99
CA ILE A 6 12.62 13.23 9.20
C ILE A 6 12.78 14.21 10.36
N GLN A 7 13.49 13.86 11.42
CA GLN A 7 13.77 14.73 12.56
C GLN A 7 14.78 15.84 12.23
N SER A 8 15.76 15.59 11.35
CA SER A 8 16.70 16.63 10.91
C SER A 8 16.06 17.79 10.12
N TYR A 9 14.80 17.64 9.68
CA TYR A 9 14.03 18.71 9.03
C TYR A 9 13.12 19.49 10.00
N GLU A 10 13.05 19.13 11.29
CA GLU A 10 12.18 19.79 12.27
C GLU A 10 12.87 20.94 13.03
N ASP A 11 14.21 21.04 13.03
CA ASP A 11 14.96 21.97 13.88
C ASP A 11 15.52 23.20 13.16
N GLU A 12 15.24 23.45 11.87
CA GLU A 12 15.66 24.69 11.23
C GLU A 12 14.55 25.75 11.28
N ASP A 13 14.80 26.79 12.05
CA ASP A 13 13.99 28.02 12.12
C ASP A 13 13.72 28.60 10.71
N PRO A 14 12.45 28.72 10.28
CA PRO A 14 12.11 29.18 8.93
C PRO A 14 12.42 30.65 8.66
N SER A 15 12.78 31.45 9.69
CA SER A 15 12.90 32.92 9.60
C SER A 15 14.19 33.42 8.93
N ASN A 16 15.16 32.53 8.62
CA ASN A 16 16.47 32.95 8.11
C ASN A 16 16.85 32.40 6.72
N LYS A 17 15.91 31.78 5.96
CA LYS A 17 16.17 31.43 4.57
C LYS A 17 15.84 32.60 3.67
N THR A 18 16.89 33.28 3.18
CA THR A 18 16.82 34.22 2.03
C THR A 18 15.90 33.59 0.97
N ILE A 19 14.73 34.19 0.75
CA ILE A 19 13.81 33.82 -0.32
C ILE A 19 14.60 34.07 -1.59
N LYS A 20 15.20 33.00 -2.16
CA LYS A 20 15.75 33.05 -3.52
C LYS A 20 14.60 33.48 -4.40
N GLU A 21 14.75 34.60 -5.13
CA GLU A 21 13.83 35.02 -6.17
C GLU A 21 13.76 33.93 -7.22
N HIS A 22 12.91 32.95 -7.00
CA HIS A 22 12.57 31.98 -8.01
C HIS A 22 11.65 32.70 -9.00
N LYS A 23 12.20 33.08 -10.18
CA LYS A 23 11.37 33.41 -11.33
C LYS A 23 10.22 32.42 -11.37
N SER A 24 8.99 32.89 -11.46
CA SER A 24 7.72 32.16 -11.38
C SER A 24 7.78 30.75 -11.99
N LYS A 25 8.09 29.74 -11.17
CA LYS A 25 8.27 28.36 -11.62
C LYS A 25 6.92 27.67 -11.65
N LEU A 26 6.63 26.90 -12.69
CA LEU A 26 5.38 26.14 -12.75
C LEU A 26 5.42 24.94 -11.78
N ILE A 27 4.28 24.66 -11.14
CA ILE A 27 4.14 23.53 -10.20
C ILE A 27 4.57 22.21 -10.86
N ARG A 28 4.34 22.00 -12.16
CA ARG A 28 4.78 20.79 -12.88
C ARG A 28 6.28 20.56 -12.74
N LYS A 29 7.10 21.58 -12.90
CA LYS A 29 8.56 21.47 -12.74
C LYS A 29 8.96 21.07 -11.32
N VAL A 30 8.28 21.62 -10.32
CA VAL A 30 8.53 21.26 -8.91
C VAL A 30 8.11 19.81 -8.63
N VAL A 31 7.02 19.33 -9.23
CA VAL A 31 6.59 17.93 -9.15
C VAL A 31 7.63 17.00 -9.77
N ASP A 32 8.17 17.36 -10.93
CA ASP A 32 9.17 16.53 -11.63
C ASP A 32 10.45 16.41 -10.79
N GLU A 33 10.92 17.49 -10.18
CA GLU A 33 12.06 17.50 -9.26
C GLU A 33 11.80 16.68 -7.99
N PHE A 34 10.60 16.83 -7.41
CA PHE A 34 10.19 16.01 -6.26
C PHE A 34 10.21 14.52 -6.57
N LEU A 35 9.65 14.12 -7.72
CA LEU A 35 9.60 12.71 -8.12
C LEU A 35 11.00 12.15 -8.41
N GLU A 36 11.87 12.93 -9.05
CA GLU A 36 13.25 12.50 -9.32
C GLU A 36 14.04 12.34 -8.01
N LEU A 37 13.90 13.26 -7.05
CA LEU A 37 14.56 13.16 -5.74
C LEU A 37 14.07 11.93 -4.95
N ARG A 38 12.82 11.49 -5.15
CA ARG A 38 12.27 10.31 -4.46
C ARG A 38 12.58 8.98 -5.13
N LYS A 39 13.04 9.02 -6.37
CA LYS A 39 13.44 7.85 -7.11
C LYS A 39 14.64 7.16 -6.44
N GLY A 40 14.54 5.86 -6.21
CA GLY A 40 15.56 5.09 -5.48
C GLY A 40 15.54 5.25 -3.95
N VAL A 41 14.87 6.31 -3.40
CA VAL A 41 14.72 6.52 -1.95
C VAL A 41 13.48 5.81 -1.42
N VAL A 42 12.39 5.80 -2.19
CA VAL A 42 11.15 5.11 -1.83
C VAL A 42 10.89 3.96 -2.80
N GLY A 43 10.17 2.94 -2.34
CA GLY A 43 9.78 1.83 -3.22
C GLY A 43 8.89 2.29 -4.39
N GLU A 44 8.96 1.61 -5.53
CA GLU A 44 8.26 1.95 -6.79
C GLU A 44 6.74 2.17 -6.59
N LYS A 45 6.10 1.39 -5.73
CA LYS A 45 4.69 1.57 -5.40
C LYS A 45 4.41 2.95 -4.80
N MET A 46 5.24 3.40 -3.87
CA MET A 46 5.11 4.70 -3.22
C MET A 46 5.39 5.83 -4.21
N LEU A 47 6.42 5.68 -5.03
CA LEU A 47 6.74 6.64 -6.10
C LEU A 47 5.57 6.77 -7.09
N GLY A 48 4.95 5.65 -7.46
CA GLY A 48 3.74 5.64 -8.27
C GLY A 48 2.56 6.37 -7.61
N GLU A 49 2.37 6.21 -6.29
CA GLU A 49 1.33 6.93 -5.54
C GLU A 49 1.59 8.46 -5.52
N TYR A 50 2.84 8.90 -5.32
CA TYR A 50 3.20 10.32 -5.41
C TYR A 50 2.92 10.88 -6.80
N ARG A 51 3.35 10.18 -7.85
CA ARG A 51 3.11 10.60 -9.26
C ARG A 51 1.61 10.76 -9.55
N VAL A 52 0.81 9.82 -9.12
CA VAL A 52 -0.64 9.87 -9.33
C VAL A 52 -1.26 11.06 -8.59
N VAL A 53 -0.93 11.25 -7.31
CA VAL A 53 -1.53 12.31 -6.48
C VAL A 53 -1.13 13.70 -6.98
N THR A 54 0.14 13.91 -7.32
CA THR A 54 0.63 15.21 -7.81
C THR A 54 0.11 15.54 -9.21
N ASN A 55 -0.02 14.54 -10.09
CA ASN A 55 -0.63 14.74 -11.41
C ASN A 55 -2.11 15.11 -11.30
N GLU A 56 -2.88 14.41 -10.45
CA GLU A 56 -4.28 14.77 -10.20
C GLU A 56 -4.42 16.15 -9.54
N PHE A 57 -3.48 16.52 -8.68
CA PHE A 57 -3.47 17.85 -8.10
C PHE A 57 -3.36 18.91 -9.19
N ILE A 58 -2.39 18.77 -10.11
CA ILE A 58 -2.23 19.68 -11.25
C ILE A 58 -3.44 19.64 -12.20
N GLU A 59 -4.03 18.47 -12.45
CA GLU A 59 -5.23 18.36 -13.29
C GLU A 59 -6.42 19.13 -12.72
N ILE A 60 -6.54 19.17 -11.38
CA ILE A 60 -7.64 19.86 -10.68
C ILE A 60 -7.42 21.36 -10.60
N ILE A 61 -6.23 21.80 -10.17
CA ILE A 61 -5.96 23.21 -9.91
C ILE A 61 -5.37 23.97 -11.10
N GLY A 62 -4.93 23.25 -12.14
CA GLY A 62 -4.16 23.78 -13.26
C GLY A 62 -2.65 23.75 -12.99
N ASN A 63 -1.88 23.89 -14.07
CA ASN A 63 -0.42 24.03 -13.97
C ASN A 63 -0.05 25.50 -13.71
N ILE A 64 -0.34 25.96 -12.50
CA ILE A 64 -0.11 27.34 -12.06
C ILE A 64 1.35 27.57 -11.64
N THR A 65 1.72 28.82 -11.43
CA THR A 65 3.03 29.18 -10.85
C THR A 65 3.04 28.92 -9.35
N VAL A 66 4.23 28.64 -8.80
CA VAL A 66 4.40 28.37 -7.35
C VAL A 66 3.90 29.52 -6.49
N ASP A 67 4.07 30.77 -6.94
CA ASP A 67 3.66 31.98 -6.21
C ASP A 67 2.13 32.14 -6.15
N SER A 68 1.42 31.57 -7.11
CA SER A 68 -0.05 31.60 -7.17
C SER A 68 -0.69 30.56 -6.28
N LEU A 69 0.08 29.60 -5.75
CA LEU A 69 -0.46 28.53 -4.92
C LEU A 69 -1.00 29.10 -3.60
N SER A 70 -2.17 28.63 -3.20
CA SER A 70 -2.88 29.12 -2.01
C SER A 70 -3.71 28.02 -1.34
N LYS A 71 -4.18 28.27 -0.12
CA LYS A 71 -5.10 27.38 0.60
C LYS A 71 -6.39 27.10 -0.19
N GLU A 72 -6.82 28.01 -1.07
CA GLU A 72 -8.00 27.82 -1.90
C GLU A 72 -7.82 26.72 -2.93
N HIS A 73 -6.64 26.59 -3.52
CA HIS A 73 -6.32 25.49 -4.41
C HIS A 73 -6.39 24.14 -3.69
N ILE A 74 -5.95 24.08 -2.44
CA ILE A 74 -6.06 22.87 -1.61
C ILE A 74 -7.52 22.54 -1.31
N ARG A 75 -8.36 23.53 -0.97
CA ARG A 75 -9.80 23.34 -0.77
C ARG A 75 -10.48 22.81 -2.05
N THR A 76 -10.14 23.39 -3.19
CA THR A 76 -10.65 22.94 -4.51
C THR A 76 -10.27 21.48 -4.77
N TYR A 77 -9.02 21.12 -4.49
CA TYR A 77 -8.57 19.72 -4.60
C TYR A 77 -9.37 18.79 -3.69
N ILE A 78 -9.52 19.12 -2.41
CA ILE A 78 -10.27 18.31 -1.43
C ILE A 78 -11.72 18.14 -1.87
N ASN A 79 -12.40 19.24 -2.22
CA ASN A 79 -13.81 19.23 -2.63
C ASN A 79 -14.03 18.40 -3.89
N THR A 80 -13.10 18.46 -4.83
CA THR A 80 -13.13 17.64 -6.05
C THR A 80 -12.93 16.18 -5.70
N GLN A 81 -11.91 15.85 -4.91
CA GLN A 81 -11.63 14.46 -4.50
C GLN A 81 -12.81 13.81 -3.78
N LEU A 82 -13.55 14.54 -2.94
CA LEU A 82 -14.73 14.04 -2.24
C LEU A 82 -15.91 13.66 -3.17
N LYS A 83 -15.94 14.18 -4.39
CA LYS A 83 -16.99 13.91 -5.37
C LYS A 83 -16.62 12.85 -6.40
N LEU A 84 -15.33 12.53 -6.53
CA LEU A 84 -14.85 11.57 -7.52
C LEU A 84 -15.26 10.13 -7.19
N PRO A 85 -15.54 9.29 -8.21
CA PRO A 85 -15.95 7.90 -8.02
C PRO A 85 -14.89 7.06 -7.27
N ILE A 86 -15.36 6.13 -6.43
CA ILE A 86 -14.49 5.12 -5.83
C ILE A 86 -13.88 4.22 -6.92
N ASN A 87 -12.65 3.75 -6.70
CA ASN A 87 -11.90 2.86 -7.60
C ASN A 87 -11.75 3.36 -9.04
N ARG A 88 -11.93 4.66 -9.32
CA ARG A 88 -11.93 5.23 -10.68
C ARG A 88 -10.72 4.86 -11.53
N ARG A 89 -9.56 4.56 -10.91
CA ARG A 89 -8.34 4.21 -11.65
C ARG A 89 -8.32 2.76 -12.14
N ASN A 90 -9.00 1.87 -11.41
CA ASN A 90 -9.04 0.43 -11.72
C ASN A 90 -10.32 0.03 -12.47
N ASP A 91 -11.40 0.80 -12.32
CA ASP A 91 -12.67 0.53 -12.98
C ASP A 91 -12.58 0.91 -14.45
N PRO A 92 -12.79 -0.04 -15.39
CA PRO A 92 -12.77 0.22 -16.83
C PRO A 92 -13.71 1.35 -17.26
N LYS A 93 -14.81 1.56 -16.53
CA LYS A 93 -15.80 2.62 -16.80
C LYS A 93 -15.22 4.02 -16.57
N TYR A 94 -14.24 4.18 -15.68
CA TYR A 94 -13.76 5.50 -15.25
C TYR A 94 -12.29 5.76 -15.59
N ARG A 95 -11.46 4.72 -15.70
CA ARG A 95 -9.98 4.84 -15.75
C ARG A 95 -9.44 5.74 -16.86
N ASN A 96 -10.20 5.87 -17.98
CA ASN A 96 -9.79 6.66 -19.15
C ASN A 96 -10.50 8.04 -19.21
N LEU A 97 -11.26 8.43 -18.18
CA LEU A 97 -11.95 9.69 -18.14
C LEU A 97 -11.13 10.73 -17.38
N SER A 98 -11.05 11.97 -17.95
CA SER A 98 -10.49 13.11 -17.23
C SER A 98 -11.34 13.48 -16.01
N ILE A 99 -10.72 14.15 -15.03
CA ILE A 99 -11.42 14.60 -13.82
C ILE A 99 -12.62 15.47 -14.17
N LYS A 100 -12.50 16.35 -15.18
CA LYS A 100 -13.62 17.16 -15.67
C LYS A 100 -14.81 16.33 -16.16
N LYS A 101 -14.55 15.19 -16.83
CA LYS A 101 -15.61 14.27 -17.29
C LYS A 101 -16.20 13.50 -16.11
N LEU A 102 -15.37 13.02 -15.18
CA LEU A 102 -15.82 12.32 -13.97
C LEU A 102 -16.74 13.19 -13.11
N MET A 103 -16.43 14.47 -12.97
CA MET A 103 -17.25 15.43 -12.20
C MET A 103 -18.65 15.71 -12.81
N LYS A 104 -18.86 15.40 -14.07
CA LYS A 104 -20.16 15.52 -14.74
C LYS A 104 -21.05 14.29 -14.58
N LEU A 105 -20.52 13.19 -14.07
CA LEU A 105 -21.26 11.96 -13.88
C LEU A 105 -22.25 12.11 -12.71
N LYS A 106 -23.50 11.71 -12.96
CA LYS A 106 -24.55 11.64 -11.95
C LYS A 106 -24.57 10.25 -11.29
N SER A 107 -25.01 10.20 -10.02
CA SER A 107 -25.25 8.94 -9.29
C SER A 107 -24.04 8.02 -9.19
N VAL A 108 -22.83 8.57 -9.01
CA VAL A 108 -21.63 7.81 -8.75
C VAL A 108 -21.39 7.64 -7.24
N LYS A 109 -20.91 6.47 -6.81
CA LYS A 109 -20.50 6.26 -5.42
C LYS A 109 -19.17 6.99 -5.19
N PRO A 110 -19.12 8.01 -4.33
CA PRO A 110 -17.89 8.77 -4.10
C PRO A 110 -16.88 7.94 -3.32
N GLN A 111 -15.61 8.32 -3.39
CA GLN A 111 -14.57 7.71 -2.58
C GLN A 111 -14.72 8.09 -1.10
N SER A 112 -14.19 7.24 -0.20
CA SER A 112 -14.27 7.48 1.23
C SER A 112 -13.39 8.65 1.67
N ARG A 113 -13.80 9.33 2.75
CA ARG A 113 -13.01 10.39 3.40
C ARG A 113 -11.63 9.90 3.84
N GLN A 114 -11.52 8.63 4.31
CA GLN A 114 -10.24 8.01 4.63
C GLN A 114 -9.31 7.93 3.42
N ASN A 115 -9.87 7.62 2.23
CA ASN A 115 -9.08 7.57 1.00
C ASN A 115 -8.61 8.97 0.57
N VAL A 116 -9.47 9.97 0.70
CA VAL A 116 -9.08 11.37 0.47
C VAL A 116 -7.95 11.77 1.42
N ASN A 117 -8.04 11.44 2.72
CA ASN A 117 -6.98 11.72 3.68
C ASN A 117 -5.65 11.03 3.35
N LYS A 118 -5.68 9.82 2.75
CA LYS A 118 -4.45 9.20 2.24
C LYS A 118 -3.80 10.03 1.13
N TYR A 119 -4.59 10.57 0.21
CA TYR A 119 -4.06 11.46 -0.84
C TYR A 119 -3.50 12.75 -0.25
N LEU A 120 -4.21 13.34 0.72
CA LEU A 120 -3.70 14.53 1.44
C LEU A 120 -2.37 14.25 2.12
N THR A 121 -2.18 13.07 2.73
CA THR A 121 -0.88 12.69 3.32
C THR A 121 0.22 12.65 2.26
N ARG A 122 -0.03 12.11 1.06
CA ARG A 122 0.95 12.11 -0.04
C ARG A 122 1.25 13.53 -0.53
N LEU A 123 0.21 14.34 -0.67
CA LEU A 123 0.35 15.73 -1.09
C LEU A 123 1.07 16.58 -0.02
N THR A 124 0.89 16.29 1.28
CA THR A 124 1.63 16.92 2.38
C THR A 124 3.13 16.72 2.22
N THR A 125 3.57 15.53 1.82
CA THR A 125 5.00 15.27 1.59
C THR A 125 5.55 16.10 0.43
N PHE A 126 4.79 16.27 -0.65
CA PHE A 126 5.15 17.15 -1.76
C PHE A 126 5.20 18.63 -1.30
N MET A 127 4.22 19.07 -0.51
CA MET A 127 4.19 20.44 0.01
C MET A 127 5.37 20.72 0.94
N ARG A 128 5.74 19.78 1.82
CA ARG A 128 6.93 19.89 2.67
C ARG A 128 8.20 20.03 1.83
N PHE A 129 8.35 19.21 0.79
CA PHE A 129 9.47 19.36 -0.15
C PHE A 129 9.49 20.76 -0.75
N GLY A 130 8.38 21.22 -1.31
CA GLY A 130 8.32 22.55 -1.92
C GLY A 130 8.62 23.69 -0.95
N THR A 131 8.19 23.57 0.33
CA THR A 131 8.51 24.54 1.38
C THR A 131 9.99 24.47 1.77
N SER A 132 10.57 23.27 1.95
CA SER A 132 11.99 23.12 2.29
C SER A 132 12.94 23.63 1.20
N GLN A 133 12.51 23.56 -0.07
CA GLN A 133 13.26 24.09 -1.22
C GLN A 133 12.99 25.58 -1.47
N GLY A 134 12.14 26.24 -0.68
CA GLY A 134 11.78 27.63 -0.86
C GLY A 134 10.84 27.92 -2.04
N TYR A 135 10.24 26.89 -2.64
CA TYR A 135 9.24 27.06 -3.72
C TYR A 135 7.88 27.53 -3.19
N PHE A 136 7.48 27.07 -2.01
CA PHE A 136 6.23 27.44 -1.36
C PHE A 136 6.52 28.24 -0.10
N ARG A 137 5.74 29.29 0.15
CA ARG A 137 5.86 30.13 1.35
C ARG A 137 5.54 29.35 2.62
N GLU A 138 4.55 28.45 2.56
CA GLU A 138 4.11 27.60 3.67
C GLU A 138 3.58 26.27 3.16
N ASN A 139 3.43 25.32 4.06
CA ASN A 139 2.71 24.09 3.76
C ASN A 139 1.20 24.32 3.83
N TYR A 140 0.59 24.71 2.70
CA TYR A 140 -0.82 25.08 2.60
C TYR A 140 -1.82 23.98 2.98
N ILE A 141 -1.38 22.72 3.07
CA ILE A 141 -2.24 21.57 3.41
C ILE A 141 -2.24 21.25 4.91
N LEU A 142 -1.37 21.90 5.68
CA LEU A 142 -1.27 21.65 7.11
C LEU A 142 -2.62 21.94 7.81
N GLY A 143 -3.09 20.99 8.62
CA GLY A 143 -4.38 21.09 9.30
C GLY A 143 -5.63 20.80 8.44
N MET A 144 -5.49 20.60 7.13
CA MET A 144 -6.64 20.41 6.21
C MET A 144 -7.09 18.93 6.06
N LYS A 145 -7.14 18.17 7.15
CA LYS A 145 -7.72 16.81 7.10
C LYS A 145 -9.24 16.86 6.97
N VAL A 146 -9.79 15.96 6.16
CA VAL A 146 -11.24 15.76 6.06
C VAL A 146 -11.72 15.03 7.33
N PRO A 147 -12.69 15.60 8.07
CA PRO A 147 -13.22 14.95 9.26
C PRO A 147 -13.86 13.60 8.90
N ILE A 148 -13.56 12.57 9.70
CA ILE A 148 -14.14 11.24 9.56
C ILE A 148 -15.06 11.02 10.75
N SER A 149 -16.32 10.63 10.48
CA SER A 149 -17.26 10.33 11.56
C SER A 149 -16.80 9.10 12.33
N LYS A 150 -17.16 9.03 13.64
CA LYS A 150 -16.86 7.86 14.49
C LYS A 150 -17.43 6.57 13.91
N THR A 151 -18.57 6.64 13.25
CA THR A 151 -19.23 5.50 12.59
C THR A 151 -18.50 5.05 11.32
N GLU A 152 -17.98 5.96 10.49
CA GLU A 152 -17.15 5.63 9.31
C GLU A 152 -15.80 5.03 9.73
N GLY A 153 -15.19 5.53 10.80
CA GLY A 153 -13.92 5.01 11.32
C GLY A 153 -14.05 3.64 12.00
N ARG A 154 -15.25 3.26 12.44
CA ARG A 154 -15.53 2.02 13.18
C ARG A 154 -15.97 0.83 12.32
N LYS A 155 -16.08 0.95 11.01
CA LYS A 155 -16.27 -0.23 10.13
C LYS A 155 -14.98 -1.07 10.10
N ARG A 156 -14.55 -1.53 11.28
CA ARG A 156 -13.58 -2.61 11.38
C ARG A 156 -14.25 -3.87 10.86
N ARG A 157 -13.49 -4.69 10.16
CA ARG A 157 -13.94 -6.05 9.86
C ARG A 157 -14.12 -6.75 11.21
N GLU A 158 -15.29 -7.33 11.42
CA GLU A 158 -15.50 -8.22 12.55
C GLU A 158 -14.52 -9.38 12.47
N PRO A 159 -13.94 -9.82 13.59
CA PRO A 159 -13.17 -11.06 13.61
C PRO A 159 -14.08 -12.22 13.22
N PHE A 160 -13.51 -13.24 12.62
CA PHE A 160 -14.21 -14.48 12.33
C PHE A 160 -14.70 -15.10 13.64
N THR A 161 -15.95 -15.52 13.69
CA THR A 161 -16.49 -16.34 14.78
C THR A 161 -15.96 -17.77 14.67
N GLN A 162 -16.09 -18.55 15.72
CA GLN A 162 -15.75 -19.97 15.66
C GLN A 162 -16.57 -20.70 14.59
N GLU A 163 -17.84 -20.38 14.45
CA GLU A 163 -18.72 -20.97 13.43
C GLU A 163 -18.25 -20.60 12.00
N ASP A 164 -17.78 -19.38 11.79
CA ASP A 164 -17.18 -18.96 10.52
C ASP A 164 -15.92 -19.78 10.20
N LEU A 165 -15.06 -19.98 11.20
CA LEU A 165 -13.84 -20.77 11.05
C LEU A 165 -14.15 -22.24 10.75
N GLU A 166 -15.12 -22.84 11.43
CA GLU A 166 -15.58 -24.21 11.18
C GLU A 166 -16.12 -24.37 9.76
N LYS A 167 -16.90 -23.42 9.28
CA LYS A 167 -17.39 -23.41 7.87
C LYS A 167 -16.25 -23.29 6.87
N ILE A 168 -15.32 -22.36 7.11
CA ILE A 168 -14.17 -22.12 6.21
C ILE A 168 -13.25 -23.34 6.17
N LEU A 169 -12.97 -23.93 7.32
CA LEU A 169 -12.05 -25.06 7.48
C LEU A 169 -12.72 -26.42 7.28
N SER A 170 -14.03 -26.46 6.98
CA SER A 170 -14.69 -27.73 6.67
C SER A 170 -13.99 -28.38 5.48
N PRO A 171 -13.73 -29.71 5.50
CA PRO A 171 -12.92 -30.37 4.46
C PRO A 171 -13.41 -30.08 3.06
N LYS A 172 -14.73 -30.15 2.83
CA LYS A 172 -15.33 -29.90 1.52
C LYS A 172 -15.09 -28.46 1.07
N THR A 173 -15.50 -27.46 1.88
CA THR A 173 -15.37 -26.05 1.51
C THR A 173 -13.92 -25.64 1.30
N TYR A 174 -13.03 -26.05 2.17
CA TYR A 174 -11.63 -25.69 2.10
C TYR A 174 -10.94 -26.26 0.87
N PHE A 175 -11.18 -27.55 0.55
CA PHE A 175 -10.57 -28.16 -0.62
C PHE A 175 -11.15 -27.65 -1.93
N ASP A 176 -12.46 -27.51 -2.03
CA ASP A 176 -13.11 -27.01 -3.24
C ASP A 176 -12.64 -25.57 -3.52
N TRP A 177 -12.58 -24.71 -2.50
CA TRP A 177 -12.10 -23.35 -2.65
C TRP A 177 -10.64 -23.29 -3.12
N THR A 178 -9.74 -24.05 -2.52
CA THR A 178 -8.32 -24.02 -2.88
C THR A 178 -8.07 -24.53 -4.28
N ILE A 179 -8.84 -25.54 -4.73
CA ILE A 179 -8.78 -26.05 -6.08
C ILE A 179 -9.31 -25.03 -7.08
N ASP A 180 -10.47 -24.43 -6.81
CA ASP A 180 -11.09 -23.46 -7.72
C ASP A 180 -10.28 -22.17 -7.81
N PHE A 181 -9.75 -21.67 -6.70
CA PHE A 181 -8.83 -20.54 -6.70
C PHE A 181 -7.56 -20.84 -7.51
N GLY A 182 -7.01 -22.04 -7.37
CA GLY A 182 -5.87 -22.50 -8.18
C GLY A 182 -6.15 -22.47 -9.68
N LYS A 183 -7.34 -22.89 -10.13
CA LYS A 183 -7.75 -22.89 -11.54
C LYS A 183 -7.77 -21.50 -12.17
N THR A 184 -8.02 -20.44 -11.39
CA THR A 184 -8.05 -19.06 -11.88
C THR A 184 -6.67 -18.45 -12.08
N THR A 185 -5.60 -19.13 -11.67
CA THR A 185 -4.23 -18.66 -11.77
C THR A 185 -3.47 -19.38 -12.89
N LYS A 186 -2.53 -18.67 -13.52
CA LYS A 186 -1.67 -19.26 -14.58
C LYS A 186 -0.77 -20.40 -14.08
N SER A 187 -0.57 -20.51 -12.78
CA SER A 187 0.25 -21.53 -12.13
C SER A 187 -0.50 -22.82 -11.79
N TYR A 188 -1.82 -22.86 -12.00
CA TYR A 188 -2.60 -24.07 -11.74
C TYR A 188 -2.23 -25.20 -12.71
N LYS A 189 -1.89 -26.35 -12.15
CA LYS A 189 -1.68 -27.61 -12.90
C LYS A 189 -2.75 -28.61 -12.46
N PRO A 190 -3.66 -29.06 -13.35
CA PRO A 190 -4.82 -29.87 -12.98
C PRO A 190 -4.49 -31.24 -12.35
N ASN A 191 -3.26 -31.72 -12.52
CA ASN A 191 -2.82 -33.02 -12.00
C ASN A 191 -2.04 -32.94 -10.67
N VAL A 192 -2.04 -31.77 -10.01
CA VAL A 192 -1.37 -31.61 -8.71
C VAL A 192 -2.25 -32.21 -7.61
N VAL A 193 -1.71 -33.20 -6.88
CA VAL A 193 -2.33 -33.73 -5.66
C VAL A 193 -2.64 -32.57 -4.70
N LYS A 194 -3.80 -32.59 -4.05
CA LYS A 194 -4.31 -31.43 -3.26
C LYS A 194 -3.32 -30.85 -2.25
N TYR A 195 -2.47 -31.67 -1.59
CA TYR A 195 -1.43 -31.17 -0.66
C TYR A 195 -0.19 -30.63 -1.39
N GLN A 196 -0.10 -30.70 -2.68
CA GLN A 196 0.93 -30.07 -3.50
C GLN A 196 0.50 -28.70 -4.02
N ASN A 197 -0.74 -28.28 -3.69
CA ASN A 197 -1.26 -26.99 -4.07
C ASN A 197 -0.76 -25.89 -3.08
N PRO A 198 0.02 -24.90 -3.52
CA PRO A 198 0.51 -23.84 -2.67
C PRO A 198 -0.60 -23.01 -1.99
N PHE A 199 -1.79 -22.92 -2.61
CA PHE A 199 -2.92 -22.21 -2.00
C PHE A 199 -3.50 -22.95 -0.79
N TYR A 200 -3.43 -24.28 -0.76
CA TYR A 200 -3.79 -25.07 0.40
C TYR A 200 -2.94 -24.70 1.61
N TRP A 201 -1.64 -24.58 1.42
CA TRP A 201 -0.70 -24.24 2.50
C TRP A 201 -0.70 -22.78 2.88
N SER A 202 -0.86 -21.87 1.92
CA SER A 202 -0.79 -20.42 2.17
C SER A 202 -1.81 -19.97 3.21
N PHE A 203 -3.02 -20.49 3.17
CA PHE A 203 -4.08 -20.14 4.10
C PHE A 203 -3.82 -20.72 5.51
N LEU A 204 -3.42 -22.00 5.58
CA LEU A 204 -3.08 -22.64 6.85
C LEU A 204 -1.88 -21.99 7.52
N ILE A 205 -0.83 -21.67 6.77
CA ILE A 205 0.30 -20.91 7.28
C ILE A 205 -0.19 -19.58 7.85
N GLY A 206 -1.06 -18.85 7.12
CA GLY A 206 -1.61 -17.57 7.58
C GLY A 206 -2.34 -17.66 8.92
N ILE A 207 -3.18 -18.70 9.10
CA ILE A 207 -3.94 -18.91 10.34
C ILE A 207 -3.01 -19.25 11.51
N PHE A 208 -2.09 -20.19 11.30
CA PHE A 208 -1.27 -20.75 12.38
C PHE A 208 0.01 -19.98 12.67
N SER A 209 0.44 -19.06 11.82
CA SER A 209 1.66 -18.27 12.02
C SER A 209 1.41 -16.77 12.24
N GLY A 210 0.23 -16.26 11.90
CA GLY A 210 -0.05 -14.83 11.92
C GLY A 210 0.80 -14.02 10.93
N MET A 211 1.45 -14.66 9.97
CA MET A 211 2.26 -14.00 8.95
C MET A 211 1.41 -13.15 8.01
N ARG A 212 2.00 -12.08 7.48
CA ARG A 212 1.33 -11.27 6.46
C ARG A 212 1.23 -12.05 5.14
N THR A 213 0.16 -11.83 4.39
CA THR A 213 -0.04 -12.49 3.08
C THR A 213 1.17 -12.31 2.15
N ASN A 214 1.80 -11.14 2.17
CA ASN A 214 2.98 -10.88 1.33
C ASN A 214 4.21 -11.66 1.80
N GLU A 215 4.37 -11.88 3.10
CA GLU A 215 5.45 -12.72 3.65
C GLU A 215 5.24 -14.18 3.22
N ILE A 216 4.00 -14.68 3.30
CA ILE A 216 3.67 -16.06 2.89
C ILE A 216 3.89 -16.26 1.39
N SER A 217 3.47 -15.30 0.55
CA SER A 217 3.56 -15.43 -0.90
C SER A 217 4.99 -15.39 -1.45
N GLN A 218 5.94 -14.94 -0.65
CA GLN A 218 7.36 -14.87 -1.00
C GLN A 218 8.18 -16.02 -0.42
N LEU A 219 7.57 -16.91 0.38
CA LEU A 219 8.27 -18.03 0.99
C LEU A 219 8.90 -18.93 -0.08
N ARG A 220 10.13 -19.30 0.18
CA ARG A 220 10.91 -20.28 -0.57
C ARG A 220 11.22 -21.47 0.32
N THR A 221 11.62 -22.57 -0.28
CA THR A 221 12.01 -23.78 0.48
C THR A 221 13.15 -23.52 1.44
N GLU A 222 14.08 -22.64 1.08
CA GLU A 222 15.23 -22.23 1.92
C GLU A 222 14.82 -21.48 3.19
N ASN A 223 13.62 -20.88 3.21
CA ASN A 223 13.09 -20.22 4.39
C ASN A 223 12.59 -21.19 5.46
N ILE A 224 12.43 -22.48 5.13
CA ILE A 224 12.03 -23.51 6.10
C ILE A 224 13.27 -24.17 6.64
N ILE A 225 13.56 -23.87 7.90
CA ILE A 225 14.79 -24.29 8.58
C ILE A 225 14.47 -25.08 9.83
N SER A 226 15.43 -25.91 10.28
CA SER A 226 15.36 -26.60 11.57
C SER A 226 16.53 -26.16 12.44
N GLU A 227 16.23 -25.63 13.62
CA GLU A 227 17.22 -25.24 14.64
C GLU A 227 16.81 -25.85 15.98
N ASP A 228 17.75 -26.46 16.67
CA ASP A 228 17.52 -27.09 17.97
C ASP A 228 16.31 -28.06 17.98
N ASN A 229 16.13 -28.83 16.91
CA ASN A 229 14.98 -29.71 16.68
C ASN A 229 13.64 -28.99 16.56
N VAL A 230 13.60 -27.67 16.34
CA VAL A 230 12.40 -26.90 16.11
C VAL A 230 12.36 -26.44 14.64
N TRP A 231 11.28 -26.80 13.94
CA TRP A 231 11.04 -26.29 12.59
C TRP A 231 10.55 -24.84 12.63
N MET A 232 11.17 -23.99 11.83
CA MET A 232 10.89 -22.56 11.78
C MET A 232 10.75 -22.06 10.36
N ILE A 233 9.97 -20.99 10.20
CA ILE A 233 9.93 -20.14 8.98
C ILE A 233 10.84 -18.94 9.24
N ASN A 234 11.94 -18.83 8.51
CA ASN A 234 12.86 -17.70 8.56
C ASN A 234 12.37 -16.60 7.60
N ILE A 235 11.89 -15.48 8.16
CA ILE A 235 11.46 -14.31 7.38
C ILE A 235 12.63 -13.35 7.29
N GLU A 236 13.19 -13.22 6.11
CA GLU A 236 14.35 -12.38 5.84
C GLU A 236 14.19 -11.65 4.49
N GLU A 237 14.98 -10.62 4.31
CA GLU A 237 15.06 -9.91 3.03
C GLU A 237 16.21 -10.47 2.22
N THR A 238 15.88 -11.03 1.07
CA THR A 238 16.84 -11.61 0.12
C THR A 238 16.60 -11.03 -1.27
N LYS A 239 17.52 -11.32 -2.20
CA LYS A 239 17.36 -10.86 -3.59
C LYS A 239 16.03 -11.33 -4.18
N GLY A 240 15.12 -10.38 -4.44
CA GLY A 240 13.80 -10.64 -5.01
C GLY A 240 12.67 -10.82 -3.98
N THR A 241 12.95 -10.67 -2.68
CA THR A 241 11.94 -10.59 -1.62
C THR A 241 12.03 -9.23 -0.92
N SER A 242 10.95 -8.78 -0.31
CA SER A 242 10.94 -7.55 0.46
C SER A 242 10.12 -7.69 1.74
N VAL A 243 10.62 -7.14 2.82
CA VAL A 243 9.87 -7.02 4.07
C VAL A 243 9.37 -5.59 4.25
N LYS A 244 8.25 -5.43 4.96
CA LYS A 244 7.64 -4.11 5.12
C LYS A 244 8.48 -3.16 5.96
N THR A 245 9.21 -3.69 6.93
CA THR A 245 10.09 -2.98 7.85
C THR A 245 11.20 -3.91 8.31
N SER A 246 12.35 -3.40 8.74
CA SER A 246 13.43 -4.19 9.33
C SER A 246 12.96 -5.05 10.51
N SER A 247 12.02 -4.56 11.31
CA SER A 247 11.39 -5.32 12.40
C SER A 247 10.52 -6.50 11.93
N SER A 248 10.32 -6.66 10.64
CA SER A 248 9.62 -7.83 10.08
C SER A 248 10.53 -9.05 9.93
N ILE A 249 11.87 -8.87 9.96
CA ILE A 249 12.84 -9.95 9.94
C ILE A 249 12.74 -10.72 11.26
N ARG A 250 12.37 -11.99 11.16
CA ARG A 250 12.14 -12.84 12.33
C ARG A 250 12.04 -14.31 11.95
N LYS A 251 12.27 -15.19 12.93
CA LYS A 251 11.96 -16.62 12.82
C LYS A 251 10.61 -16.91 13.48
N VAL A 252 9.76 -17.66 12.81
CA VAL A 252 8.43 -18.05 13.29
C VAL A 252 8.40 -19.57 13.43
N PRO A 253 8.23 -20.12 14.65
CA PRO A 253 8.09 -21.56 14.84
C PRO A 253 6.89 -22.10 14.04
N ILE A 254 7.08 -23.26 13.39
CA ILE A 254 6.02 -23.93 12.66
C ILE A 254 5.07 -24.60 13.65
N HIS A 255 3.80 -24.24 13.58
CA HIS A 255 2.78 -24.76 14.50
C HIS A 255 2.65 -26.28 14.37
N PRO A 256 2.51 -27.05 15.49
CA PRO A 256 2.41 -28.52 15.46
C PRO A 256 1.35 -29.07 14.50
N ILE A 257 0.21 -28.37 14.32
CA ILE A 257 -0.81 -28.78 13.35
C ILE A 257 -0.27 -28.79 11.92
N LEU A 258 0.56 -27.83 11.51
CA LEU A 258 1.16 -27.85 10.18
C LEU A 258 2.12 -29.02 10.01
N LEU A 259 2.86 -29.38 11.05
CA LEU A 259 3.74 -30.54 11.07
C LEU A 259 2.92 -31.85 10.97
N SER A 260 1.82 -31.99 11.73
CA SER A 260 0.94 -33.15 11.68
C SER A 260 0.24 -33.31 10.33
N LEU A 261 -0.02 -32.18 9.63
CA LEU A 261 -0.54 -32.18 8.27
C LEU A 261 0.53 -32.47 7.20
N ARG A 262 1.78 -32.78 7.63
CA ARG A 262 2.90 -33.14 6.75
C ARG A 262 3.39 -31.96 5.87
N PHE A 263 3.40 -30.74 6.44
CA PHE A 263 3.89 -29.54 5.73
C PHE A 263 5.35 -29.70 5.29
N ILE A 264 6.20 -30.32 6.09
CA ILE A 264 7.61 -30.53 5.74
C ILE A 264 7.75 -31.44 4.52
N ASP A 265 6.93 -32.49 4.41
CA ASP A 265 6.94 -33.37 3.23
C ASP A 265 6.58 -32.60 1.96
N TYR A 266 5.62 -31.65 2.07
CA TYR A 266 5.31 -30.74 0.96
C TYR A 266 6.52 -29.88 0.56
N VAL A 267 7.23 -29.32 1.54
CA VAL A 267 8.44 -28.52 1.30
C VAL A 267 9.51 -29.36 0.57
N GLU A 268 9.76 -30.58 1.02
CA GLU A 268 10.75 -31.48 0.40
C GLU A 268 10.33 -31.89 -1.04
N ILE A 269 9.03 -32.12 -1.29
CA ILE A 269 8.51 -32.37 -2.65
C ILE A 269 8.73 -31.18 -3.58
N ILE A 270 8.57 -29.94 -3.07
CA ILE A 270 8.83 -28.73 -3.87
C ILE A 270 10.32 -28.54 -4.12
N LYS A 271 11.15 -28.81 -3.13
CA LYS A 271 12.62 -28.70 -3.21
C LYS A 271 13.25 -29.68 -4.20
N SER A 272 12.62 -30.84 -4.40
CA SER A 272 13.08 -31.87 -5.34
C SER A 272 12.68 -31.61 -6.79
N LYS A 273 11.89 -30.60 -7.09
CA LYS A 273 11.44 -30.18 -8.44
C LYS A 273 12.30 -29.06 -9.01
#